data_a14f772c75202c43540c752c2a6b1357
#
_entry.id   a14f772c75202c43540c752c2a6b1357
#
_cell.length_a   1.000
_cell.length_b   1.000
_cell.length_c   1.000
_cell.angle_alpha   90.00
_cell.angle_beta   90.00
_cell.angle_gamma   90.00
#
_symmetry.space_group_name_H-M   'P 1'
#
loop_
_entity.id
_entity.type
_entity.pdbx_description
1 polymer ?
#
loop_
_entity_poly.entity_id
_entity_poly.type
_entity_poly.pdbx_seq_one_letter_code
_entity_poly.pdbx_strand_id
1 'polypeptide(L)'
;PVIYTVNMIGSSYAAEISFYLMLINIFVLVINPISTIMLTKAVTIVGSKIKLYEYIKFALILSTAVSILFQIGSPFIANIFGYTLHAFDSIILAIIVFLLSIFVCIRSIIDAESVTPYLLRITIVSLSAEIACLIFLHYTHNENIMSSYLVSITLLCLLAVQRYIEIYKNADNV
;
A
#
# COMPACT_ATOMS: atom_id res chain seq x y z
N PRO A 1 4.68 -13.33 3.31
CA PRO A 1 5.31 -13.86 2.08
C PRO A 1 6.66 -14.55 2.34
N VAL A 2 7.62 -13.87 2.99
CA VAL A 2 9.01 -14.37 3.15
C VAL A 2 9.10 -15.76 3.81
N ILE A 3 8.40 -15.97 4.95
CA ILE A 3 8.40 -17.26 5.67
C ILE A 3 7.86 -18.38 4.78
N TYR A 4 6.78 -18.12 4.05
CA TYR A 4 6.22 -19.06 3.09
C TYR A 4 7.24 -19.40 2.00
N THR A 5 7.90 -18.40 1.43
CA THR A 5 8.86 -18.56 0.35
C THR A 5 10.07 -19.40 0.77
N VAL A 6 10.62 -19.16 1.96
CA VAL A 6 11.76 -19.94 2.49
C VAL A 6 11.43 -21.42 2.58
N ASN A 7 10.23 -21.73 3.08
CA ASN A 7 9.82 -23.12 3.33
C ASN A 7 9.40 -23.88 2.06
N MET A 8 8.90 -23.16 1.05
CA MET A 8 8.26 -23.80 -0.11
C MET A 8 9.10 -23.71 -1.40
N ILE A 9 9.86 -22.64 -1.60
CA ILE A 9 10.52 -22.37 -2.89
C ILE A 9 12.04 -22.32 -2.75
N GLY A 10 12.55 -21.90 -1.58
CA GLY A 10 13.98 -21.86 -1.32
C GLY A 10 14.50 -20.50 -0.85
N SER A 11 15.70 -20.49 -0.28
CA SER A 11 16.28 -19.33 0.39
C SER A 11 16.67 -18.19 -0.57
N SER A 12 17.10 -18.49 -1.79
CA SER A 12 17.48 -17.47 -2.78
C SER A 12 16.31 -16.62 -3.23
N TYR A 13 15.17 -17.24 -3.50
CA TYR A 13 13.95 -16.54 -3.88
C TYR A 13 13.33 -15.76 -2.70
N ALA A 14 13.47 -16.29 -1.49
CA ALA A 14 13.07 -15.56 -0.28
C ALA A 14 13.90 -14.30 -0.05
N ALA A 15 15.20 -14.32 -0.37
CA ALA A 15 16.06 -13.15 -0.30
C ALA A 15 15.62 -12.06 -1.31
N GLU A 16 15.27 -12.46 -2.52
CA GLU A 16 14.76 -11.56 -3.54
C GLU A 16 13.43 -10.89 -3.13
N ILE A 17 12.47 -11.65 -2.62
CA ILE A 17 11.20 -11.09 -2.11
C ILE A 17 11.45 -10.17 -0.91
N SER A 18 12.36 -10.52 -0.01
CA SER A 18 12.74 -9.66 1.11
C SER A 18 13.32 -8.33 0.63
N PHE A 19 14.14 -8.39 -0.42
CA PHE A 19 14.68 -7.19 -1.05
C PHE A 19 13.58 -6.32 -1.68
N TYR A 20 12.62 -6.90 -2.40
CA TYR A 20 11.48 -6.17 -2.96
C TYR A 20 10.64 -5.48 -1.88
N LEU A 21 10.35 -6.18 -0.77
CA LEU A 21 9.63 -5.59 0.36
C LEU A 21 10.43 -4.46 1.04
N MET A 22 11.75 -4.59 1.12
CA MET A 22 12.62 -3.53 1.61
C MET A 22 12.55 -2.29 0.70
N LEU A 23 12.62 -2.47 -0.62
CA LEU A 23 12.48 -1.38 -1.59
C LEU A 23 11.14 -0.64 -1.43
N ILE A 24 10.03 -1.37 -1.38
CA ILE A 24 8.71 -0.80 -1.15
C ILE A 24 8.71 0.07 0.12
N ASN A 25 9.22 -0.48 1.23
CA ASN A 25 9.22 0.21 2.52
C ASN A 25 10.05 1.49 2.51
N ILE A 26 11.19 1.53 1.82
CA ILE A 26 12.00 2.74 1.69
C ILE A 26 11.18 3.89 1.09
N PHE A 27 10.42 3.64 0.04
CA PHE A 27 9.61 4.66 -0.61
C PHE A 27 8.36 5.04 0.19
N VAL A 28 7.71 4.08 0.84
CA VAL A 28 6.56 4.34 1.73
C VAL A 28 6.97 5.16 2.95
N LEU A 29 8.18 4.98 3.48
CA LEU A 29 8.72 5.80 4.58
C LEU A 29 8.77 7.30 4.26
N VAL A 30 8.91 7.67 2.99
CA VAL A 30 8.88 9.09 2.57
C VAL A 30 7.50 9.71 2.80
N ILE A 31 6.42 8.92 2.72
CA ILE A 31 5.04 9.41 2.85
C ILE A 31 4.58 9.45 4.30
N ASN A 32 5.11 8.59 5.17
CA ASN A 32 4.70 8.50 6.57
C ASN A 32 4.75 9.84 7.33
N PRO A 33 5.81 10.68 7.24
CA PRO A 33 5.85 11.99 7.88
C PRO A 33 4.73 12.92 7.38
N ILE A 34 4.44 12.86 6.06
CA ILE A 34 3.40 13.68 5.45
C ILE A 34 2.03 13.26 5.99
N SER A 35 1.76 11.95 6.06
CA SER A 35 0.53 11.41 6.64
C SER A 35 0.36 11.82 8.11
N THR A 36 1.45 11.82 8.89
CA THR A 36 1.42 12.25 10.30
C THR A 36 1.08 13.73 10.43
N ILE A 37 1.68 14.60 9.61
CA ILE A 37 1.34 16.04 9.58
C ILE A 37 -0.13 16.22 9.17
N MET A 38 -0.61 15.44 8.22
CA MET A 38 -2.00 15.53 7.78
C MET A 38 -2.99 15.02 8.84
N LEU A 39 -2.62 14.05 9.66
CA LEU A 39 -3.45 13.58 10.77
C LEU A 39 -3.78 14.71 11.75
N THR A 40 -2.81 15.60 12.05
CA THR A 40 -3.05 16.75 12.94
C THR A 40 -4.09 17.74 12.39
N LYS A 41 -4.23 17.80 11.07
CA LYS A 41 -5.21 18.64 10.38
C LYS A 41 -6.49 17.88 9.99
N ALA A 42 -6.52 16.58 10.16
CA ALA A 42 -7.60 15.73 9.66
C ALA A 42 -8.96 16.09 10.26
N VAL A 43 -9.02 16.44 11.56
CA VAL A 43 -10.26 16.87 12.22
C VAL A 43 -10.89 18.09 11.51
N THR A 44 -10.08 19.04 11.04
CA THR A 44 -10.57 20.22 10.30
C THR A 44 -10.91 19.91 8.84
N ILE A 45 -10.41 18.79 8.31
CA ILE A 45 -10.65 18.34 6.94
C ILE A 45 -11.96 17.54 6.86
N VAL A 46 -12.20 16.65 7.83
CA VAL A 46 -13.37 15.74 7.86
C VAL A 46 -14.70 16.48 7.82
N GLY A 47 -14.79 17.65 8.47
CA GLY A 47 -16.01 18.47 8.48
C GLY A 47 -16.30 19.28 7.19
N SER A 48 -15.56 19.07 6.08
CA SER A 48 -15.74 19.87 4.87
C SER A 48 -15.47 19.08 3.60
N LYS A 49 -16.48 18.95 2.72
CA LYS A 49 -16.34 18.28 1.42
C LYS A 49 -15.27 18.91 0.54
N ILE A 50 -15.17 20.23 0.52
CA ILE A 50 -14.17 20.94 -0.29
C ILE A 50 -12.76 20.54 0.15
N LYS A 51 -12.50 20.53 1.45
CA LYS A 51 -11.19 20.16 2.00
C LYS A 51 -10.88 18.68 1.78
N LEU A 52 -11.87 17.79 1.90
CA LEU A 52 -11.72 16.37 1.60
C LEU A 52 -11.37 16.16 0.11
N TYR A 53 -12.03 16.86 -0.80
CA TYR A 53 -11.73 16.78 -2.23
C TYR A 53 -10.31 17.28 -2.56
N GLU A 54 -9.88 18.39 -1.98
CA GLU A 54 -8.51 18.89 -2.14
C GLU A 54 -7.49 17.90 -1.59
N TYR A 55 -7.81 17.27 -0.46
CA TYR A 55 -6.95 16.29 0.17
C TYR A 55 -6.76 15.05 -0.70
N ILE A 56 -7.82 14.48 -1.28
CA ILE A 56 -7.67 13.31 -2.15
C ILE A 56 -6.90 13.63 -3.44
N LYS A 57 -7.06 14.82 -3.99
CA LYS A 57 -6.24 15.30 -5.11
C LYS A 57 -4.75 15.33 -4.74
N PHE A 58 -4.44 15.90 -3.58
CA PHE A 58 -3.08 15.96 -3.07
C PHE A 58 -2.52 14.54 -2.86
N ALA A 59 -3.29 13.63 -2.25
CA ALA A 59 -2.89 12.25 -2.04
C ALA A 59 -2.58 11.52 -3.36
N LEU A 60 -3.41 11.72 -4.39
CA LEU A 60 -3.20 11.13 -5.72
C LEU A 60 -1.92 11.67 -6.39
N ILE A 61 -1.71 12.99 -6.36
CA ILE A 61 -0.51 13.62 -6.94
C ILE A 61 0.75 13.10 -6.22
N LEU A 62 0.73 13.08 -4.88
CA LEU A 62 1.85 12.60 -4.08
C LEU A 62 2.16 11.13 -4.36
N SER A 63 1.13 10.27 -4.37
CA SER A 63 1.28 8.83 -4.64
C SER A 63 1.82 8.57 -6.04
N THR A 64 1.37 9.34 -7.03
CA THR A 64 1.89 9.26 -8.40
C THR A 64 3.36 9.70 -8.46
N ALA A 65 3.72 10.80 -7.81
CA ALA A 65 5.09 11.27 -7.76
C ALA A 65 6.03 10.25 -7.11
N VAL A 66 5.62 9.64 -6.00
CA VAL A 66 6.42 8.61 -5.31
C VAL A 66 6.54 7.35 -6.15
N SER A 67 5.48 6.93 -6.84
CA SER A 67 5.52 5.77 -7.75
C SER A 67 6.47 6.01 -8.94
N ILE A 68 6.49 7.22 -9.51
CA ILE A 68 7.44 7.61 -10.57
C ILE A 68 8.88 7.61 -10.03
N LEU A 69 9.10 8.20 -8.85
CA LEU A 69 10.41 8.18 -8.19
C LEU A 69 10.88 6.75 -7.90
N PHE A 70 9.95 5.87 -7.49
CA PHE A 70 10.22 4.44 -7.33
C PHE A 70 10.69 3.83 -8.66
N GLN A 71 9.95 4.05 -9.75
CA GLN A 71 10.26 3.48 -11.06
C GLN A 71 11.66 3.90 -11.57
N ILE A 72 12.07 5.12 -11.26
CA ILE A 72 13.39 5.64 -11.63
C ILE A 72 14.49 5.15 -10.68
N GLY A 73 14.22 5.17 -9.38
CA GLY A 73 15.23 4.92 -8.34
C GLY A 73 15.44 3.44 -8.02
N SER A 74 14.41 2.59 -8.13
CA SER A 74 14.50 1.19 -7.73
C SER A 74 15.53 0.37 -8.52
N PRO A 75 15.70 0.52 -9.85
CA PRO A 75 16.75 -0.20 -10.57
C PRO A 75 18.16 0.21 -10.13
N PHE A 76 18.34 1.49 -9.81
CA PHE A 76 19.63 2.00 -9.31
C PHE A 76 19.96 1.40 -7.94
N ILE A 77 18.99 1.40 -7.03
CA ILE A 77 19.16 0.79 -5.69
C ILE A 77 19.39 -0.72 -5.83
N ALA A 78 18.62 -1.42 -6.66
CA ALA A 78 18.79 -2.85 -6.90
C ALA A 78 20.21 -3.18 -7.37
N ASN A 79 20.76 -2.41 -8.30
CA ASN A 79 22.11 -2.60 -8.82
C ASN A 79 23.19 -2.41 -7.73
N ILE A 80 23.02 -1.46 -6.80
CA ILE A 80 23.95 -1.27 -5.67
C ILE A 80 23.99 -2.52 -4.78
N PHE A 81 22.84 -3.19 -4.58
CA PHE A 81 22.75 -4.41 -3.76
C PHE A 81 23.03 -5.71 -4.55
N GLY A 82 23.42 -5.61 -5.83
CA GLY A 82 23.73 -6.77 -6.66
C GLY A 82 22.50 -7.54 -7.17
N TYR A 83 21.30 -6.93 -7.11
CA TYR A 83 20.07 -7.49 -7.66
C TYR A 83 19.76 -6.90 -9.03
N THR A 84 19.19 -7.74 -9.91
CA THR A 84 18.66 -7.28 -11.21
C THR A 84 17.14 -7.21 -11.10
N LEU A 85 16.59 -6.00 -11.25
CA LEU A 85 15.14 -5.80 -11.25
C LEU A 85 14.61 -5.92 -12.70
N HIS A 86 13.82 -6.95 -12.96
CA HIS A 86 13.17 -7.10 -14.27
C HIS A 86 12.10 -6.02 -14.47
N ALA A 87 11.91 -5.60 -15.71
CA ALA A 87 10.96 -4.52 -16.02
C ALA A 87 9.53 -4.80 -15.56
N PHE A 88 9.09 -6.06 -15.66
CA PHE A 88 7.77 -6.49 -15.20
C PHE A 88 7.60 -6.37 -13.69
N ASP A 89 8.59 -6.83 -12.92
CA ASP A 89 8.59 -6.74 -11.45
C ASP A 89 8.63 -5.28 -10.99
N SER A 90 9.44 -4.45 -11.66
CA SER A 90 9.49 -3.01 -11.40
C SER A 90 8.13 -2.33 -11.55
N ILE A 91 7.34 -2.69 -12.57
CA ILE A 91 6.00 -2.16 -12.78
C ILE A 91 5.04 -2.62 -11.67
N ILE A 92 5.04 -3.91 -11.31
CA ILE A 92 4.21 -4.45 -10.22
C ILE A 92 4.54 -3.74 -8.91
N LEU A 93 5.82 -3.61 -8.59
CA LEU A 93 6.28 -2.95 -7.38
C LEU A 93 5.89 -1.46 -7.36
N ALA A 94 5.96 -0.76 -8.49
CA ALA A 94 5.52 0.63 -8.61
C ALA A 94 4.01 0.78 -8.37
N ILE A 95 3.19 -0.17 -8.85
CA ILE A 95 1.75 -0.22 -8.56
C ILE A 95 1.51 -0.44 -7.07
N ILE A 96 2.23 -1.36 -6.43
CA ILE A 96 2.15 -1.61 -4.99
C ILE A 96 2.50 -0.34 -4.19
N VAL A 97 3.59 0.34 -4.54
CA VAL A 97 4.02 1.60 -3.91
C VAL A 97 2.95 2.68 -4.08
N PHE A 98 2.36 2.80 -5.26
CA PHE A 98 1.26 3.73 -5.52
C PHE A 98 0.06 3.48 -4.61
N LEU A 99 -0.42 2.22 -4.56
CA LEU A 99 -1.58 1.83 -3.74
C LEU A 99 -1.32 2.03 -2.25
N LEU A 100 -0.15 1.61 -1.75
CA LEU A 100 0.25 1.82 -0.36
C LEU A 100 0.33 3.31 -0.01
N SER A 101 0.83 4.12 -0.93
CA SER A 101 0.93 5.57 -0.75
C SER A 101 -0.43 6.22 -0.60
N ILE A 102 -1.39 5.85 -1.44
CA ILE A 102 -2.80 6.28 -1.31
C ILE A 102 -3.37 5.84 0.03
N PHE A 103 -3.19 4.55 0.39
CA PHE A 103 -3.69 4.02 1.65
C PHE A 103 -3.13 4.79 2.86
N VAL A 104 -1.82 5.04 2.91
CA VAL A 104 -1.16 5.78 4.00
C VAL A 104 -1.72 7.21 4.11
N CYS A 105 -1.99 7.88 2.99
CA CYS A 105 -2.63 9.18 2.99
C CYS A 105 -4.08 9.12 3.51
N ILE A 106 -4.91 8.23 2.98
CA ILE A 106 -6.33 8.12 3.35
C ILE A 106 -6.50 7.67 4.81
N ARG A 107 -5.58 6.84 5.31
CA ARG A 107 -5.56 6.34 6.67
C ARG A 107 -5.70 7.46 7.70
N SER A 108 -5.00 8.58 7.53
CA SER A 108 -5.06 9.70 8.48
C SER A 108 -6.46 10.32 8.61
N ILE A 109 -7.25 10.33 7.53
CA ILE A 109 -8.65 10.79 7.55
C ILE A 109 -9.55 9.77 8.27
N ILE A 110 -9.36 8.48 7.97
CA ILE A 110 -10.13 7.40 8.60
C ILE A 110 -9.86 7.36 10.10
N ASP A 111 -8.58 7.49 10.52
CA ASP A 111 -8.19 7.50 11.94
C ASP A 111 -8.77 8.72 12.69
N ALA A 112 -8.89 9.87 12.02
CA ALA A 112 -9.46 11.07 12.63
C ALA A 112 -10.98 11.02 12.83
N GLU A 113 -11.69 10.29 11.97
CA GLU A 113 -13.16 10.19 12.01
C GLU A 113 -13.64 9.00 12.82
N SER A 114 -12.89 7.89 12.80
CA SER A 114 -13.36 6.62 13.33
C SER A 114 -13.14 6.47 14.83
N VAL A 115 -14.20 6.39 15.60
CA VAL A 115 -14.19 5.96 17.01
C VAL A 115 -13.97 4.43 17.11
N THR A 116 -14.30 3.69 16.05
CA THR A 116 -14.15 2.23 15.99
C THR A 116 -12.85 1.82 15.29
N PRO A 117 -12.25 0.65 15.63
CA PRO A 117 -11.02 0.18 15.00
C PRO A 117 -11.26 -0.33 13.56
N TYR A 118 -11.78 0.57 12.70
CA TYR A 118 -12.10 0.25 11.30
C TYR A 118 -10.86 -0.23 10.54
N LEU A 119 -9.73 0.45 10.72
CA LEU A 119 -8.47 0.07 10.08
C LEU A 119 -8.02 -1.34 10.48
N LEU A 120 -8.21 -1.75 11.72
CA LEU A 120 -7.91 -3.12 12.14
C LEU A 120 -8.75 -4.13 11.36
N ARG A 121 -10.05 -3.86 11.16
CA ARG A 121 -10.95 -4.76 10.41
C ARG A 121 -10.50 -4.91 8.97
N ILE A 122 -10.24 -3.80 8.25
CA ILE A 122 -9.82 -3.87 6.85
C ILE A 122 -8.45 -4.52 6.70
N THR A 123 -7.53 -4.33 7.66
CA THR A 123 -6.23 -4.98 7.68
C THR A 123 -6.36 -6.50 7.86
N ILE A 124 -7.23 -6.96 8.76
CA ILE A 124 -7.50 -8.39 8.96
C ILE A 124 -8.08 -9.00 7.68
N VAL A 125 -9.06 -8.35 7.05
CA VAL A 125 -9.66 -8.82 5.78
C VAL A 125 -8.61 -8.91 4.68
N SER A 126 -7.78 -7.89 4.53
CA SER A 126 -6.71 -7.84 3.54
C SER A 126 -5.67 -8.95 3.77
N LEU A 127 -5.23 -9.16 5.02
CA LEU A 127 -4.32 -10.25 5.39
C LEU A 127 -4.93 -11.62 5.13
N SER A 128 -6.21 -11.81 5.43
CA SER A 128 -6.92 -13.07 5.14
C SER A 128 -6.98 -13.36 3.63
N ALA A 129 -7.18 -12.32 2.81
CA ALA A 129 -7.14 -12.46 1.36
C ALA A 129 -5.73 -12.81 0.84
N GLU A 130 -4.67 -12.25 1.43
CA GLU A 130 -3.29 -12.62 1.12
C GLU A 130 -3.02 -14.09 1.42
N ILE A 131 -3.43 -14.57 2.61
CA ILE A 131 -3.26 -15.97 3.01
C ILE A 131 -4.03 -16.89 2.06
N ALA A 132 -5.28 -16.57 1.73
CA ALA A 132 -6.08 -17.34 0.79
C ALA A 132 -5.44 -17.41 -0.60
N CYS A 133 -4.90 -16.28 -1.09
CA CYS A 133 -4.20 -16.21 -2.36
C CYS A 133 -2.90 -17.04 -2.34
N LEU A 134 -2.12 -17.01 -1.25
CA LEU A 134 -0.93 -17.84 -1.08
C LEU A 134 -1.26 -19.33 -1.09
N ILE A 135 -2.34 -19.74 -0.42
CA ILE A 135 -2.82 -21.13 -0.45
C ILE A 135 -3.19 -21.53 -1.88
N PHE A 136 -3.92 -20.68 -2.61
CA PHE A 136 -4.28 -20.94 -4.01
C PHE A 136 -3.05 -21.06 -4.91
N LEU A 137 -2.07 -20.17 -4.79
CA LEU A 137 -0.82 -20.22 -5.54
C LEU A 137 -0.05 -21.52 -5.25
N HIS A 138 -0.05 -21.98 -4.00
CA HIS A 138 0.56 -23.24 -3.61
C HIS A 138 -0.09 -24.43 -4.35
N TYR A 139 -1.42 -24.51 -4.38
CA TYR A 139 -2.14 -25.59 -5.08
C TYR A 139 -1.96 -25.56 -6.60
N THR A 140 -1.78 -24.37 -7.18
CA THR A 140 -1.58 -24.21 -8.63
C THR A 140 -0.11 -24.30 -9.06
N HIS A 141 0.81 -24.54 -8.13
CA HIS A 141 2.26 -24.54 -8.36
C HIS A 141 2.77 -23.25 -9.03
N ASN A 142 2.12 -22.13 -8.73
CA ASN A 142 2.51 -20.82 -9.27
C ASN A 142 3.43 -20.12 -8.28
N GLU A 143 4.62 -19.77 -8.73
CA GLU A 143 5.67 -19.16 -7.91
C GLU A 143 5.55 -17.63 -7.77
N ASN A 144 4.57 -17.00 -8.43
CA ASN A 144 4.44 -15.53 -8.42
C ASN A 144 3.80 -15.01 -7.11
N ILE A 145 4.58 -15.06 -6.01
CA ILE A 145 4.15 -14.64 -4.66
C ILE A 145 3.83 -13.15 -4.58
N MET A 146 4.49 -12.31 -5.40
CA MET A 146 4.21 -10.87 -5.41
C MET A 146 2.78 -10.56 -5.85
N SER A 147 2.15 -11.44 -6.62
CA SER A 147 0.73 -11.29 -6.99
C SER A 147 -0.21 -11.39 -5.78
N SER A 148 0.10 -12.24 -4.78
CA SER A 148 -0.70 -12.32 -3.54
C SER A 148 -0.63 -11.04 -2.73
N TYR A 149 0.57 -10.45 -2.66
CA TYR A 149 0.77 -9.18 -1.99
C TYR A 149 0.05 -8.03 -2.70
N LEU A 150 0.09 -8.00 -4.04
CA LEU A 150 -0.66 -7.04 -4.84
C LEU A 150 -2.18 -7.15 -4.60
N VAL A 151 -2.74 -8.36 -4.57
CA VAL A 151 -4.16 -8.59 -4.27
C VAL A 151 -4.52 -8.04 -2.88
N SER A 152 -3.72 -8.36 -1.87
CA SER A 152 -3.92 -7.88 -0.50
C SER A 152 -3.93 -6.35 -0.42
N ILE A 153 -2.93 -5.68 -1.01
CA ILE A 153 -2.82 -4.23 -1.01
C ILE A 153 -3.94 -3.57 -1.82
N THR A 154 -4.34 -4.17 -2.93
CA THR A 154 -5.47 -3.67 -3.73
C THR A 154 -6.76 -3.70 -2.91
N LEU A 155 -7.04 -4.82 -2.23
CA LEU A 155 -8.21 -4.95 -1.37
C LEU A 155 -8.18 -3.94 -0.22
N LEU A 156 -7.03 -3.80 0.44
CA LEU A 156 -6.83 -2.83 1.52
C LEU A 156 -7.13 -1.40 1.05
N CYS A 157 -6.61 -1.02 -0.11
CA CYS A 157 -6.82 0.29 -0.70
C CYS A 157 -8.29 0.51 -1.10
N LEU A 158 -8.94 -0.48 -1.70
CA LEU A 158 -10.36 -0.39 -2.09
C LEU A 158 -11.26 -0.17 -0.88
N LEU A 159 -11.06 -0.93 0.20
CA LEU A 159 -11.84 -0.80 1.44
C LEU A 159 -11.60 0.57 2.11
N ALA A 160 -10.35 1.06 2.11
CA ALA A 160 -10.04 2.39 2.62
C ALA A 160 -10.69 3.50 1.80
N VAL A 161 -10.66 3.40 0.47
CA VAL A 161 -11.32 4.35 -0.44
C VAL A 161 -12.84 4.31 -0.25
N GLN A 162 -13.44 3.13 -0.10
CA GLN A 162 -14.87 3.02 0.19
C GLN A 162 -15.22 3.78 1.47
N ARG A 163 -14.47 3.58 2.55
CA ARG A 163 -14.69 4.31 3.82
C ARG A 163 -14.51 5.81 3.65
N TYR A 164 -13.50 6.23 2.91
CA TYR A 164 -13.30 7.65 2.59
C TYR A 164 -14.51 8.26 1.85
N ILE A 165 -15.10 7.53 0.90
CA ILE A 165 -16.32 7.98 0.19
C ILE A 165 -17.51 8.12 1.15
N GLU A 166 -17.67 7.22 2.13
CA GLU A 166 -18.71 7.34 3.16
C GLU A 166 -18.50 8.60 4.01
N ILE A 167 -17.28 8.87 4.46
CA ILE A 167 -16.93 10.09 5.18
C ILE A 167 -17.26 11.34 4.35
N TYR A 168 -16.86 11.31 3.06
CA TYR A 168 -17.12 12.41 2.13
C TYR A 168 -18.62 12.69 1.96
N LYS A 169 -19.44 11.64 1.85
CA LYS A 169 -20.91 11.79 1.70
C LYS A 169 -21.55 12.38 2.94
N ASN A 170 -21.03 12.11 4.12
CA ASN A 170 -21.59 12.54 5.40
C ASN A 170 -21.05 13.90 5.86
N ALA A 171 -20.02 14.45 5.24
CA ALA A 171 -19.31 15.64 5.70
C ALA A 171 -20.15 16.94 5.78
N ASP A 172 -21.30 17.02 5.07
CA ASP A 172 -22.19 18.19 5.14
C ASP A 172 -23.37 17.98 6.11
N ASN A 173 -23.47 16.82 6.74
CA ASN A 173 -24.56 16.50 7.66
C ASN A 173 -24.19 16.73 9.14
N VAL A 174 -23.03 17.29 9.40
CA VAL A 174 -22.47 17.64 10.72
C VAL A 174 -22.31 19.13 10.79
#